data_da63f12d40dd32c991b543b3240116ae
#
_entry.id   da63f12d40dd32c991b543b3240116ae
#
_cell.length_a   1.000
_cell.length_b   1.000
_cell.length_c   1.000
_cell.angle_alpha   90.00
_cell.angle_beta   90.00
_cell.angle_gamma   90.00
#
_symmetry.space_group_name_H-M   'P 1'
#
loop_
_entity.id
_entity.type
_entity.pdbx_description
1 polymer ?
#
loop_
_entity_poly.entity_id
_entity_poly.type
_entity_poly.pdbx_seq_one_letter_code
_entity_poly.pdbx_strand_id
1 'polypeptide(L)'
;DPQSFGRIGGRIFIYYFGTTAVAMLVGTLLATILRPGVNLPLEGTYDGVVGEIPTIFETLIGLVPGNIFQAMVDGRFDQVVVVCALIGIGVLMLPKEPKARLSQSFSDLSMLMSKVVGIIMGLAPFGICALIANSVGRYGSKIFGVLAKYIACVYLGIFCMCMLYATLVFLFTRIGFGRFFKTASSIM
;
A
#
# COMPACT_ATOMS: atom_id res chain seq x y z
N ASP A 1 1.21 26.08 13.62
CA ASP A 1 0.94 27.08 12.60
C ASP A 1 0.28 26.42 11.38
N PRO A 2 -1.01 26.70 11.04
CA PRO A 2 -1.71 26.06 9.93
C PRO A 2 -1.04 26.29 8.58
N GLN A 3 -0.36 27.42 8.41
CA GLN A 3 0.35 27.77 7.17
C GLN A 3 1.63 26.94 6.96
N SER A 4 2.33 26.61 8.03
CA SER A 4 3.51 25.74 7.98
C SER A 4 3.11 24.29 7.65
N PHE A 5 1.96 23.84 8.18
CA PHE A 5 1.41 22.52 7.93
C PHE A 5 1.01 22.32 6.45
N GLY A 6 0.36 23.31 5.85
CA GLY A 6 -0.03 23.28 4.43
C GLY A 6 1.18 23.25 3.49
N ARG A 7 2.23 24.01 3.79
CA ARG A 7 3.45 24.06 2.98
C ARG A 7 4.25 22.75 3.05
N ILE A 8 4.35 22.18 4.24
CA ILE A 8 5.03 20.89 4.45
C ILE A 8 4.21 19.78 3.80
N GLY A 9 2.88 19.76 4.02
CA GLY A 9 1.98 18.77 3.43
C GLY A 9 2.01 18.78 1.90
N GLY A 10 2.00 19.96 1.28
CA GLY A 10 2.09 20.08 -0.17
C GLY A 10 3.41 19.51 -0.75
N ARG A 11 4.55 19.79 -0.08
CA ARG A 11 5.85 19.24 -0.51
C ARG A 11 5.90 17.72 -0.36
N ILE A 12 5.36 17.20 0.75
CA ILE A 12 5.25 15.76 0.99
C ILE A 12 4.38 15.12 -0.09
N PHE A 13 3.23 15.72 -0.41
CA PHE A 13 2.31 15.22 -1.43
C PHE A 13 2.98 15.12 -2.82
N ILE A 14 3.66 16.17 -3.26
CA ILE A 14 4.39 16.18 -4.54
C ILE A 14 5.48 15.10 -4.55
N TYR A 15 6.23 14.96 -3.46
CA TYR A 15 7.27 13.95 -3.33
C TYR A 15 6.68 12.53 -3.43
N TYR A 16 5.61 12.24 -2.69
CA TYR A 16 4.96 10.92 -2.75
C TYR A 16 4.37 10.63 -4.12
N PHE A 17 3.70 11.59 -4.73
CA PHE A 17 3.13 11.43 -6.06
C PHE A 17 4.21 11.15 -7.11
N GLY A 18 5.30 11.90 -7.09
CA GLY A 18 6.43 11.71 -7.98
C GLY A 18 7.11 10.36 -7.81
N THR A 19 7.38 9.97 -6.56
CA THR A 19 8.02 8.67 -6.27
C THR A 19 7.12 7.48 -6.59
N THR A 20 5.81 7.60 -6.38
CA THR A 20 4.84 6.57 -6.76
C THR A 20 4.77 6.40 -8.28
N ALA A 21 4.74 7.50 -9.05
CA ALA A 21 4.77 7.44 -10.51
C ALA A 21 6.03 6.72 -11.03
N VAL A 22 7.19 7.05 -10.47
CA VAL A 22 8.46 6.36 -10.81
C VAL A 22 8.41 4.88 -10.42
N ALA A 23 7.87 4.55 -9.24
CA ALA A 23 7.73 3.16 -8.80
C ALA A 23 6.83 2.34 -9.75
N MET A 24 5.71 2.93 -10.21
CA MET A 24 4.83 2.30 -11.19
C MET A 24 5.56 2.06 -12.52
N LEU A 25 6.33 3.02 -13.01
CA LEU A 25 7.11 2.85 -14.24
C LEU A 25 8.15 1.74 -14.10
N VAL A 26 8.91 1.73 -13.01
CA VAL A 26 9.91 0.67 -12.73
C VAL A 26 9.25 -0.70 -12.60
N GLY A 27 8.14 -0.80 -11.86
CA GLY A 27 7.41 -2.06 -11.69
C GLY A 27 6.85 -2.59 -13.01
N THR A 28 6.23 -1.73 -13.81
CA THR A 28 5.69 -2.08 -15.12
C THR A 28 6.80 -2.51 -16.10
N LEU A 29 7.92 -1.79 -16.12
CA LEU A 29 9.06 -2.12 -16.96
C LEU A 29 9.62 -3.50 -16.59
N LEU A 30 9.86 -3.76 -15.31
CA LEU A 30 10.35 -5.05 -14.82
C LEU A 30 9.37 -6.19 -15.13
N ALA A 31 8.07 -5.98 -14.91
CA ALA A 31 7.05 -6.98 -15.23
C ALA A 31 6.98 -7.28 -16.73
N THR A 32 7.16 -6.27 -17.58
CA THR A 32 7.15 -6.43 -19.05
C THR A 32 8.40 -7.15 -19.55
N ILE A 33 9.57 -6.91 -18.96
CA ILE A 33 10.84 -7.55 -19.32
C ILE A 33 10.89 -8.99 -18.82
N LEU A 34 10.61 -9.21 -17.54
CA LEU A 34 10.74 -10.53 -16.90
C LEU A 34 9.55 -11.45 -17.19
N ARG A 35 8.39 -10.90 -17.52
CA ARG A 35 7.16 -11.65 -17.83
C ARG A 35 6.92 -12.82 -16.87
N PRO A 36 6.75 -12.59 -15.56
CA PRO A 36 6.71 -13.65 -14.57
C PRO A 36 5.54 -14.64 -14.73
N GLY A 37 4.47 -14.24 -15.46
CA GLY A 37 3.25 -15.04 -15.64
C GLY A 37 3.15 -15.86 -16.93
N VAL A 38 4.12 -15.82 -17.84
CA VAL A 38 4.02 -16.37 -19.21
C VAL A 38 3.80 -17.87 -19.30
N ASN A 39 4.03 -18.66 -18.24
CA ASN A 39 3.87 -20.10 -18.25
C ASN A 39 2.85 -20.61 -17.23
N LEU A 40 1.92 -19.76 -16.81
CA LEU A 40 0.80 -20.21 -15.99
C LEU A 40 -0.22 -20.91 -16.91
N PRO A 41 -0.55 -22.19 -16.68
CA PRO A 41 -1.67 -22.84 -17.34
C PRO A 41 -2.96 -22.27 -16.75
N LEU A 42 -3.38 -21.11 -17.23
CA LEU A 42 -4.71 -20.57 -16.93
C LEU A 42 -5.69 -21.33 -17.80
N GLU A 43 -6.35 -22.32 -17.24
CA GLU A 43 -7.53 -22.92 -17.85
C GLU A 43 -8.68 -21.90 -17.74
N GLY A 44 -8.90 -21.19 -18.81
CA GLY A 44 -10.00 -20.24 -18.96
C GLY A 44 -9.60 -19.05 -19.84
N THR A 45 -10.39 -18.85 -20.88
CA THR A 45 -10.38 -17.59 -21.61
C THR A 45 -10.81 -16.52 -20.61
N TYR A 46 -9.96 -15.50 -20.39
CA TYR A 46 -10.35 -14.35 -19.59
C TYR A 46 -11.39 -13.55 -20.39
N ASP A 47 -12.67 -13.87 -20.18
CA ASP A 47 -13.80 -13.06 -20.68
C ASP A 47 -14.04 -11.84 -19.79
N GLY A 48 -12.98 -11.35 -19.13
CA GLY A 48 -13.05 -10.13 -18.37
C GLY A 48 -13.30 -8.95 -19.27
N VAL A 49 -14.51 -8.41 -19.17
CA VAL A 49 -14.78 -7.07 -19.69
C VAL A 49 -13.76 -6.14 -19.06
N VAL A 50 -12.84 -5.60 -19.85
CA VAL A 50 -11.96 -4.50 -19.40
C VAL A 50 -12.93 -3.39 -19.02
N GLY A 51 -13.17 -3.21 -17.73
CA GLY A 51 -14.03 -2.15 -17.24
C GLY A 51 -13.55 -0.81 -17.81
N GLU A 52 -14.48 0.03 -18.18
CA GLU A 52 -14.15 1.37 -18.66
C GLU A 52 -13.27 2.06 -17.61
N ILE A 53 -12.15 2.62 -18.07
CA ILE A 53 -11.24 3.36 -17.19
C ILE A 53 -12.01 4.60 -16.73
N PRO A 54 -12.32 4.72 -15.41
CA PRO A 54 -13.11 5.86 -14.96
C PRO A 54 -12.37 7.17 -15.24
N THR A 55 -13.13 8.15 -15.67
CA THR A 55 -12.61 9.50 -15.88
C THR A 55 -12.05 10.06 -14.57
N ILE A 56 -11.07 10.97 -14.63
CA ILE A 56 -10.50 11.61 -13.44
C ILE A 56 -11.61 12.23 -12.56
N PHE A 57 -12.62 12.81 -13.19
CA PHE A 57 -13.77 13.39 -12.49
C PHE A 57 -14.60 12.34 -11.74
N GLU A 58 -14.88 11.21 -12.36
CA GLU A 58 -15.59 10.08 -11.72
C GLU A 58 -14.79 9.49 -10.57
N THR A 59 -13.46 9.41 -10.73
CA THR A 59 -12.57 8.97 -9.67
C THR A 59 -12.61 9.93 -8.47
N LEU A 60 -12.57 11.24 -8.71
CA LEU A 60 -12.63 12.25 -7.65
C LEU A 60 -13.98 12.28 -6.92
N ILE A 61 -15.08 12.21 -7.66
CA ILE A 61 -16.43 12.12 -7.07
C ILE A 61 -16.58 10.80 -6.32
N GLY A 62 -16.06 9.73 -6.88
CA GLY A 62 -16.06 8.39 -6.27
C GLY A 62 -15.28 8.28 -4.96
N LEU A 63 -14.43 9.25 -4.61
CA LEU A 63 -13.73 9.28 -3.33
C LEU A 63 -14.67 9.57 -2.14
N VAL A 64 -15.80 10.21 -2.38
CA VAL A 64 -16.77 10.51 -1.32
C VAL A 64 -17.81 9.39 -1.27
N PRO A 65 -17.82 8.54 -0.25
CA PRO A 65 -18.78 7.44 -0.17
C PRO A 65 -20.17 7.95 0.18
N GLY A 66 -21.19 7.42 -0.50
CA GLY A 66 -22.58 7.60 -0.08
C GLY A 66 -22.91 6.86 1.23
N ASN A 67 -22.18 5.78 1.52
CA ASN A 67 -22.28 4.99 2.74
C ASN A 67 -20.91 4.45 3.14
N ILE A 68 -20.41 4.89 4.32
CA ILE A 68 -19.10 4.47 4.81
C ILE A 68 -19.04 2.97 5.14
N PHE A 69 -20.13 2.41 5.69
CA PHE A 69 -20.17 0.99 6.04
C PHE A 69 -20.11 0.11 4.80
N GLN A 70 -20.81 0.53 3.74
CA GLN A 70 -20.75 -0.16 2.45
C GLN A 70 -19.34 -0.08 1.86
N ALA A 71 -18.69 1.07 1.92
CA ALA A 71 -17.31 1.25 1.46
C ALA A 71 -16.32 0.33 2.21
N MET A 72 -16.52 0.13 3.52
CA MET A 72 -15.71 -0.78 4.33
C MET A 72 -15.94 -2.25 3.93
N VAL A 73 -17.18 -2.65 3.69
CA VAL A 73 -17.53 -4.03 3.25
C VAL A 73 -16.96 -4.31 1.85
N ASP A 74 -17.05 -3.34 0.95
CA ASP A 74 -16.57 -3.46 -0.44
C ASP A 74 -15.04 -3.31 -0.56
N GLY A 75 -14.33 -3.05 0.56
CA GLY A 75 -12.88 -2.86 0.58
C GLY A 75 -12.40 -1.60 -0.13
N ARG A 76 -13.24 -0.57 -0.26
CA ARG A 76 -12.90 0.71 -0.89
C ARG A 76 -12.14 1.61 0.09
N PHE A 77 -10.87 1.28 0.31
CA PHE A 77 -10.01 1.96 1.28
C PHE A 77 -9.81 3.45 0.97
N ASP A 78 -9.81 3.83 -0.30
CA ASP A 78 -9.76 5.21 -0.79
C ASP A 78 -10.88 6.06 -0.17
N GLN A 79 -12.10 5.58 -0.21
CA GLN A 79 -13.27 6.25 0.37
C GLN A 79 -13.21 6.30 1.90
N VAL A 80 -12.79 5.19 2.52
CA VAL A 80 -12.65 5.12 3.99
C VAL A 80 -11.63 6.13 4.48
N VAL A 81 -10.48 6.27 3.81
CA VAL A 81 -9.44 7.25 4.16
C VAL A 81 -9.97 8.69 4.09
N VAL A 82 -10.76 9.03 3.06
CA VAL A 82 -11.34 10.37 2.93
C VAL A 82 -12.28 10.67 4.10
N VAL A 83 -13.15 9.74 4.47
CA VAL A 83 -14.05 9.93 5.62
C VAL A 83 -13.28 10.02 6.93
N CYS A 84 -12.27 9.17 7.14
CA CYS A 84 -11.41 9.26 8.32
C CYS A 84 -10.69 10.61 8.41
N ALA A 85 -10.23 11.16 7.28
CA ALA A 85 -9.64 12.49 7.24
C ALA A 85 -10.63 13.59 7.63
N LEU A 86 -11.88 13.52 7.14
CA LEU A 86 -12.94 14.46 7.52
C LEU A 86 -13.27 14.37 9.01
N ILE A 87 -13.38 13.15 9.57
CA ILE A 87 -13.58 12.95 11.01
C ILE A 87 -12.40 13.53 11.80
N GLY A 88 -11.16 13.30 11.34
CA GLY A 88 -9.97 13.88 11.96
C GLY A 88 -9.97 15.40 11.99
N ILE A 89 -10.37 16.04 10.89
CA ILE A 89 -10.54 17.49 10.83
C ILE A 89 -11.62 17.94 11.82
N GLY A 90 -12.76 17.23 11.87
CA GLY A 90 -13.82 17.52 12.84
C GLY A 90 -13.34 17.46 14.29
N VAL A 91 -12.55 16.44 14.64
CA VAL A 91 -11.95 16.30 15.98
C VAL A 91 -10.98 17.45 16.28
N LEU A 92 -10.22 17.93 15.27
CA LEU A 92 -9.31 19.07 15.47
C LEU A 92 -10.03 20.38 15.79
N MET A 93 -11.27 20.54 15.32
CA MET A 93 -12.11 21.74 15.57
C MET A 93 -12.78 21.74 16.94
N LEU A 94 -12.75 20.63 17.68
CA LEU A 94 -13.36 20.53 18.99
C LEU A 94 -12.55 21.28 20.07
N PRO A 95 -13.22 21.73 21.16
CA PRO A 95 -12.56 22.26 22.36
C PRO A 95 -11.57 21.24 22.96
N LYS A 96 -10.61 21.75 23.75
CA LYS A 96 -9.48 20.95 24.24
C LYS A 96 -9.88 19.64 24.96
N GLU A 97 -10.88 19.69 25.85
CA GLU A 97 -11.28 18.51 26.63
C GLU A 97 -11.93 17.39 25.78
N PRO A 98 -13.00 17.64 24.98
CA PRO A 98 -13.59 16.60 24.14
C PRO A 98 -12.62 16.11 23.06
N LYS A 99 -11.76 16.98 22.52
CA LYS A 99 -10.70 16.61 21.60
C LYS A 99 -9.74 15.59 22.22
N ALA A 100 -9.25 15.84 23.43
CA ALA A 100 -8.33 14.94 24.12
C ALA A 100 -8.98 13.58 24.38
N ARG A 101 -10.23 13.55 24.85
CA ARG A 101 -10.98 12.32 25.10
C ARG A 101 -11.18 11.50 23.82
N LEU A 102 -11.65 12.12 22.75
CA LEU A 102 -11.86 11.41 21.47
C LEU A 102 -10.53 10.91 20.88
N SER A 103 -9.48 11.73 20.91
CA SER A 103 -8.16 11.32 20.45
C SER A 103 -7.65 10.09 21.23
N GLN A 104 -7.84 10.08 22.55
CA GLN A 104 -7.48 8.93 23.39
C GLN A 104 -8.32 7.71 23.02
N SER A 105 -9.64 7.85 22.86
CA SER A 105 -10.52 6.74 22.48
C SER A 105 -10.15 6.13 21.14
N PHE A 106 -9.80 6.94 20.13
CA PHE A 106 -9.30 6.44 18.85
C PHE A 106 -7.96 5.74 18.99
N SER A 107 -7.07 6.23 19.84
CA SER A 107 -5.79 5.58 20.14
C SER A 107 -5.99 4.21 20.79
N ASP A 108 -6.86 4.13 21.77
CA ASP A 108 -7.18 2.89 22.49
C ASP A 108 -7.85 1.86 21.55
N LEU A 109 -8.77 2.32 20.67
CA LEU A 109 -9.40 1.49 19.66
C LEU A 109 -8.37 0.97 18.64
N SER A 110 -7.44 1.81 18.20
CA SER A 110 -6.34 1.40 17.31
C SER A 110 -5.45 0.34 17.96
N MET A 111 -5.13 0.52 19.25
CA MET A 111 -4.37 -0.46 20.01
C MET A 111 -5.11 -1.79 20.13
N LEU A 112 -6.41 -1.75 20.42
CA LEU A 112 -7.27 -2.94 20.48
C LEU A 112 -7.29 -3.67 19.13
N MET A 113 -7.53 -2.93 18.01
CA MET A 113 -7.54 -3.52 16.67
C MET A 113 -6.19 -4.14 16.30
N SER A 114 -5.08 -3.51 16.68
CA SER A 114 -3.73 -4.06 16.47
C SER A 114 -3.54 -5.40 17.22
N LYS A 115 -4.10 -5.52 18.42
CA LYS A 115 -4.07 -6.81 19.16
C LYS A 115 -4.94 -7.87 18.50
N VAL A 116 -6.12 -7.51 18.03
CA VAL A 116 -7.01 -8.43 17.28
C VAL A 116 -6.32 -8.93 16.00
N VAL A 117 -5.72 -8.01 15.22
CA VAL A 117 -4.92 -8.39 14.05
C VAL A 117 -3.77 -9.33 14.43
N GLY A 118 -3.08 -9.08 15.56
CA GLY A 118 -2.02 -9.96 16.06
C GLY A 118 -2.51 -11.38 16.34
N ILE A 119 -3.70 -11.55 16.90
CA ILE A 119 -4.31 -12.87 17.14
C ILE A 119 -4.61 -13.57 15.80
N ILE A 120 -5.20 -12.85 14.83
CA ILE A 120 -5.51 -13.38 13.51
C ILE A 120 -4.22 -13.79 12.78
N MET A 121 -3.18 -12.96 12.86
CA MET A 121 -1.87 -13.25 12.26
C MET A 121 -1.19 -14.48 12.87
N GLY A 122 -1.51 -14.83 14.10
CA GLY A 122 -1.08 -16.11 14.70
C GLY A 122 -1.65 -17.35 13.96
N LEU A 123 -2.80 -17.22 13.31
CA LEU A 123 -3.42 -18.27 12.49
C LEU A 123 -2.95 -18.24 11.02
N ALA A 124 -2.30 -17.16 10.59
CA ALA A 124 -1.87 -16.96 9.19
C ALA A 124 -1.03 -18.12 8.63
N PRO A 125 -0.06 -18.74 9.37
CA PRO A 125 0.71 -19.87 8.84
C PRO A 125 -0.15 -21.04 8.37
N PHE A 126 -1.21 -21.36 9.11
CA PHE A 126 -2.14 -22.43 8.74
C PHE A 126 -2.94 -22.10 7.48
N GLY A 127 -3.45 -20.85 7.38
CA GLY A 127 -4.15 -20.35 6.20
C GLY A 127 -3.26 -20.34 4.95
N ILE A 128 -2.03 -19.87 5.08
CA ILE A 128 -1.04 -19.86 3.99
C ILE A 128 -0.70 -21.27 3.54
N CYS A 129 -0.51 -22.20 4.48
CA CYS A 129 -0.24 -23.60 4.17
C CYS A 129 -1.40 -24.23 3.36
N ALA A 130 -2.64 -24.00 3.78
CA ALA A 130 -3.83 -24.48 3.09
C ALA A 130 -3.96 -23.87 1.67
N LEU A 131 -3.67 -22.58 1.51
CA LEU A 131 -3.70 -21.90 0.20
C LEU A 131 -2.63 -22.46 -0.74
N ILE A 132 -1.42 -22.70 -0.23
CA ILE A 132 -0.33 -23.32 -1.02
C ILE A 132 -0.70 -24.73 -1.43
N ALA A 133 -1.22 -25.54 -0.49
CA ALA A 133 -1.65 -26.91 -0.79
C ALA A 133 -2.73 -26.95 -1.87
N ASN A 134 -3.74 -26.08 -1.80
CA ASN A 134 -4.78 -25.95 -2.82
C ASN A 134 -4.19 -25.52 -4.19
N SER A 135 -3.26 -24.58 -4.18
CA SER A 135 -2.62 -24.10 -5.41
C SER A 135 -1.76 -25.20 -6.07
N VAL A 136 -1.02 -25.96 -5.27
CA VAL A 136 -0.24 -27.11 -5.78
C VAL A 136 -1.16 -28.23 -6.28
N GLY A 137 -2.28 -28.47 -5.60
CA GLY A 137 -3.27 -29.47 -6.03
C GLY A 137 -3.90 -29.12 -7.39
N ARG A 138 -4.14 -27.85 -7.67
CA ARG A 138 -4.75 -27.39 -8.94
C ARG A 138 -3.74 -27.29 -10.09
N TYR A 139 -2.58 -26.72 -9.84
CA TYR A 139 -1.62 -26.34 -10.90
C TYR A 139 -0.36 -27.25 -10.93
N GLY A 140 -0.24 -28.19 -9.99
CA GLY A 140 0.92 -29.07 -9.87
C GLY A 140 2.18 -28.34 -9.41
N SER A 141 3.29 -29.06 -9.35
CA SER A 141 4.58 -28.51 -8.89
C SER A 141 5.18 -27.41 -9.78
N LYS A 142 4.71 -27.28 -11.02
CA LYS A 142 5.15 -26.22 -11.95
C LYS A 142 4.88 -24.81 -11.42
N ILE A 143 3.87 -24.64 -10.53
CA ILE A 143 3.55 -23.35 -9.94
C ILE A 143 4.71 -22.76 -9.15
N PHE A 144 5.56 -23.59 -8.52
CA PHE A 144 6.70 -23.11 -7.75
C PHE A 144 7.72 -22.36 -8.62
N GLY A 145 7.93 -22.79 -9.87
CA GLY A 145 8.83 -22.11 -10.80
C GLY A 145 8.32 -20.72 -11.18
N VAL A 146 7.02 -20.59 -11.43
CA VAL A 146 6.37 -19.30 -11.76
C VAL A 146 6.39 -18.38 -10.54
N LEU A 147 6.08 -18.93 -9.35
CA LEU A 147 6.07 -18.19 -8.10
C LEU A 147 7.47 -17.69 -7.72
N ALA A 148 8.50 -18.53 -7.87
CA ALA A 148 9.89 -18.14 -7.64
C ALA A 148 10.33 -17.01 -8.58
N LYS A 149 9.94 -17.06 -9.86
CA LYS A 149 10.22 -16.01 -10.84
C LYS A 149 9.48 -14.70 -10.47
N TYR A 150 8.23 -14.80 -10.02
CA TYR A 150 7.48 -13.64 -9.53
C TYR A 150 8.13 -13.01 -8.30
N ILE A 151 8.50 -13.82 -7.30
CA ILE A 151 9.20 -13.37 -6.09
C ILE A 151 10.52 -12.69 -6.45
N ALA A 152 11.32 -13.28 -7.34
CA ALA A 152 12.56 -12.68 -7.81
C ALA A 152 12.31 -11.30 -8.48
N CYS A 153 11.26 -11.19 -9.30
CA CYS A 153 10.87 -9.93 -9.95
C CYS A 153 10.51 -8.86 -8.91
N VAL A 154 9.74 -9.20 -7.87
CA VAL A 154 9.37 -8.30 -6.79
C VAL A 154 10.59 -7.83 -6.01
N TYR A 155 11.49 -8.75 -5.60
CA TYR A 155 12.72 -8.37 -4.90
C TYR A 155 13.63 -7.49 -5.74
N LEU A 156 13.74 -7.77 -7.04
CA LEU A 156 14.48 -6.91 -7.97
C LEU A 156 13.87 -5.51 -8.03
N GLY A 157 12.54 -5.40 -8.09
CA GLY A 157 11.83 -4.12 -8.05
C GLY A 157 12.10 -3.33 -6.77
N ILE A 158 12.01 -3.99 -5.61
CA ILE A 158 12.33 -3.38 -4.32
C ILE A 158 13.77 -2.90 -4.29
N PHE A 159 14.72 -3.72 -4.76
CA PHE A 159 16.12 -3.36 -4.82
C PHE A 159 16.38 -2.14 -5.72
N CYS A 160 15.78 -2.10 -6.90
CA CYS A 160 15.85 -0.95 -7.81
C CYS A 160 15.32 0.32 -7.14
N MET A 161 14.17 0.23 -6.46
CA MET A 161 13.58 1.38 -5.75
C MET A 161 14.44 1.81 -4.56
N CYS A 162 14.99 0.89 -3.78
CA CYS A 162 15.94 1.22 -2.71
C CYS A 162 17.17 1.96 -3.24
N MET A 163 17.74 1.52 -4.35
CA MET A 163 18.87 2.17 -4.99
C MET A 163 18.49 3.57 -5.51
N LEU A 164 17.29 3.71 -6.08
CA LEU A 164 16.78 4.99 -6.54
C LEU A 164 16.62 5.96 -5.38
N TYR A 165 15.98 5.55 -4.28
CA TYR A 165 15.83 6.40 -3.09
C TYR A 165 17.19 6.77 -2.47
N ALA A 166 18.10 5.82 -2.37
CA ALA A 166 19.45 6.08 -1.86
C ALA A 166 20.21 7.11 -2.73
N THR A 167 20.04 7.01 -4.05
CA THR A 167 20.62 7.96 -5.03
C THR A 167 19.99 9.34 -4.89
N LEU A 168 18.65 9.44 -4.76
CA LEU A 168 17.96 10.70 -4.53
C LEU A 168 18.43 11.38 -3.24
N VAL A 169 18.50 10.62 -2.14
CA VAL A 169 18.97 11.15 -0.85
C VAL A 169 20.42 11.62 -0.96
N PHE A 170 21.29 10.85 -1.62
CA PHE A 170 22.69 11.25 -1.85
C PHE A 170 22.77 12.55 -2.66
N LEU A 171 21.96 12.69 -3.71
CA LEU A 171 21.96 13.86 -4.59
C LEU A 171 21.50 15.13 -3.87
N PHE A 172 20.43 15.03 -3.05
CA PHE A 172 19.83 16.18 -2.37
C PHE A 172 20.50 16.53 -1.04
N THR A 173 21.00 15.53 -0.29
CA THR A 173 21.50 15.74 1.08
C THR A 173 22.99 15.50 1.22
N ARG A 174 23.66 14.96 0.19
CA ARG A 174 25.08 14.53 0.21
C ARG A 174 25.44 13.56 1.35
N ILE A 175 24.43 12.88 1.91
CA ILE A 175 24.61 11.85 2.92
C ILE A 175 25.09 10.58 2.23
N GLY A 176 26.26 10.05 2.63
CA GLY A 176 26.83 8.84 2.05
C GLY A 176 25.93 7.61 2.22
N PHE A 177 25.91 6.71 1.22
CA PHE A 177 25.10 5.49 1.15
C PHE A 177 25.14 4.65 2.45
N GLY A 178 26.33 4.48 3.06
CA GLY A 178 26.46 3.70 4.31
C GLY A 178 25.71 4.30 5.49
N ARG A 179 25.64 5.64 5.59
CA ARG A 179 24.88 6.31 6.64
C ARG A 179 23.38 6.23 6.41
N PHE A 180 22.96 6.29 5.15
CA PHE A 180 21.56 6.08 4.75
C PHE A 180 21.06 4.70 5.17
N PHE A 181 21.74 3.62 4.80
CA PHE A 181 21.37 2.25 5.16
C PHE A 181 21.40 2.00 6.67
N LYS A 182 22.38 2.54 7.38
CA LYS A 182 22.46 2.44 8.84
C LYS A 182 21.28 3.12 9.54
N THR A 183 20.85 4.28 9.04
CA THR A 183 19.69 4.99 9.59
C THR A 183 18.38 4.29 9.22
N ALA A 184 18.24 3.79 7.99
CA ALA A 184 17.06 3.04 7.54
C ALA A 184 16.89 1.74 8.34
N SER A 185 17.97 0.99 8.59
CA SER A 185 17.91 -0.25 9.39
C SER A 185 17.62 -0.02 10.87
N SER A 186 17.82 1.19 11.38
CA SER A 186 17.48 1.55 12.77
C SER A 186 15.99 1.87 12.95
N ILE A 187 15.23 2.04 11.85
CA ILE A 187 13.79 2.37 11.86
C ILE A 187 12.93 1.14 11.52
N MET A 188 13.52 0.10 10.95
CA MET A 188 12.91 -1.21 10.73
C MET A 188 13.04 -2.11 11.96
#